data_f9a3502da4ed90b3c233caf257fa9c75
#
_entry.id   f9a3502da4ed90b3c233caf257fa9c75
#
_cell.length_a   1.000
_cell.length_b   1.000
_cell.length_c   1.000
_cell.angle_alpha   90.00
_cell.angle_beta   90.00
_cell.angle_gamma   90.00
#
_symmetry.space_group_name_H-M   'P 1'
#
loop_
_entity.id
_entity.type
_entity.pdbx_description
1 polymer ?
#
loop_
_entity_poly.entity_id
_entity_poly.type
_entity_poly.pdbx_seq_one_letter_code
_entity_poly.pdbx_strand_id
1 'polypeptide(L)'
;MNDIQAGYGRAALVLRGLTVQVPASKIVCLVGPNGAGKSTVLKVASGMLVPRSGRILVDGEDVTGQGPQQMLASGLSHVVQGHSVFREMTVGENVQLGAFTVRDQKFVNERLEYVKSLFPLVADRWTALAGALSGGQQKQVEFARSLMVDPKVILLDEPSMGLDPKATGVIFDQIVRMRDAGTAVLVVEQNARRALEIADIGLVLDLGRVHISGPAAELLADPKLGELYLGGRPAA
;
A
#
# COMPACT_ATOMS: atom_id res chain seq x y z
N MET A 1 2.28 -0.06 -14.23
CA MET A 1 3.62 -0.65 -14.47
C MET A 1 3.53 -1.64 -15.60
N ASN A 2 4.37 -1.52 -16.63
CA ASN A 2 4.31 -2.34 -17.83
C ASN A 2 5.70 -2.94 -18.11
N ASP A 3 5.76 -4.28 -18.20
CA ASP A 3 6.94 -5.09 -18.52
C ASP A 3 8.19 -4.75 -17.69
N ILE A 4 8.02 -4.60 -16.39
CA ILE A 4 9.08 -4.19 -15.48
C ILE A 4 10.10 -5.31 -15.26
N GLN A 5 11.36 -5.00 -15.51
CA GLN A 5 12.49 -5.82 -15.08
C GLN A 5 13.31 -5.05 -14.03
N ALA A 6 13.49 -5.63 -12.86
CA ALA A 6 14.21 -5.00 -11.76
C ALA A 6 14.95 -6.01 -10.90
N GLY A 7 16.02 -5.55 -10.26
CA GLY A 7 16.82 -6.33 -9.33
C GLY A 7 17.88 -5.46 -8.67
N TYR A 8 18.52 -5.97 -7.64
CA TYR A 8 19.48 -5.22 -6.83
C TYR A 8 20.91 -5.32 -7.40
N GLY A 9 21.57 -4.19 -7.56
CA GLY A 9 22.92 -4.09 -8.08
C GLY A 9 23.07 -4.78 -9.45
N ARG A 10 24.11 -5.59 -9.65
CA ARG A 10 24.35 -6.40 -10.86
C ARG A 10 23.83 -7.83 -10.75
N ALA A 11 23.16 -8.18 -9.63
CA ALA A 11 22.61 -9.50 -9.38
C ALA A 11 21.46 -9.86 -10.34
N ALA A 12 20.95 -11.09 -10.23
CA ALA A 12 19.83 -11.58 -11.03
C ALA A 12 18.57 -10.71 -10.86
N LEU A 13 17.73 -10.71 -11.88
CA LEU A 13 16.44 -10.04 -11.85
C LEU A 13 15.54 -10.67 -10.78
N VAL A 14 14.94 -9.81 -9.94
CA VAL A 14 13.86 -10.17 -9.03
C VAL A 14 12.52 -10.07 -9.74
N LEU A 15 12.28 -8.97 -10.48
CA LEU A 15 11.11 -8.81 -11.34
C LEU A 15 11.50 -9.09 -12.78
N ARG A 16 10.67 -9.87 -13.49
CA ARG A 16 11.01 -10.46 -14.78
C ARG A 16 9.90 -10.23 -15.81
N GLY A 17 9.68 -8.97 -16.21
CA GLY A 17 8.60 -8.60 -17.11
C GLY A 17 7.25 -8.48 -16.40
N LEU A 18 7.26 -7.85 -15.22
CA LEU A 18 6.06 -7.65 -14.40
C LEU A 18 5.17 -6.57 -14.99
N THR A 19 3.89 -6.90 -15.17
CA THR A 19 2.84 -5.92 -15.48
C THR A 19 1.81 -5.88 -14.35
N VAL A 20 1.57 -4.68 -13.80
CA VAL A 20 0.58 -4.42 -12.75
C VAL A 20 -0.17 -3.14 -13.08
N GLN A 21 -1.49 -3.22 -13.05
CA GLN A 21 -2.39 -2.07 -13.21
C GLN A 21 -3.20 -1.89 -11.94
N VAL A 22 -3.32 -0.64 -11.48
CA VAL A 22 -4.15 -0.26 -10.33
C VAL A 22 -5.16 0.76 -10.84
N PRO A 23 -6.40 0.35 -11.17
CA PRO A 23 -7.44 1.25 -11.63
C PRO A 23 -7.84 2.25 -10.54
N ALA A 24 -8.31 3.42 -10.95
CA ALA A 24 -8.81 4.44 -10.01
C ALA A 24 -9.91 3.87 -9.11
N SER A 25 -9.89 4.26 -7.84
CA SER A 25 -10.87 3.83 -6.82
C SER A 25 -11.01 2.30 -6.72
N LYS A 26 -9.91 1.56 -6.92
CA LYS A 26 -9.87 0.10 -6.76
C LYS A 26 -8.79 -0.33 -5.77
N ILE A 27 -9.06 -1.41 -5.06
CA ILE A 27 -8.07 -2.13 -4.27
C ILE A 27 -7.53 -3.26 -5.13
N VAL A 28 -6.25 -3.23 -5.42
CA VAL A 28 -5.51 -4.33 -6.05
C VAL A 28 -4.66 -5.00 -4.98
N CYS A 29 -4.87 -6.30 -4.78
CA CYS A 29 -4.11 -7.09 -3.82
C CYS A 29 -3.06 -7.93 -4.55
N LEU A 30 -1.80 -7.77 -4.15
CA LEU A 30 -0.67 -8.58 -4.64
C LEU A 30 -0.30 -9.61 -3.57
N VAL A 31 -0.54 -10.87 -3.87
CA VAL A 31 -0.22 -12.01 -3.00
C VAL A 31 0.86 -12.89 -3.63
N GLY A 32 1.51 -13.72 -2.82
CA GLY A 32 2.53 -14.65 -3.29
C GLY A 32 3.46 -15.09 -2.17
N PRO A 33 4.29 -16.11 -2.38
CA PRO A 33 5.21 -16.63 -1.37
C PRO A 33 6.29 -15.60 -0.98
N ASN A 34 6.96 -15.88 0.13
CA ASN A 34 8.12 -15.08 0.52
C ASN A 34 9.23 -15.21 -0.54
N GLY A 35 9.85 -14.08 -0.90
CA GLY A 35 10.84 -14.04 -1.96
C GLY A 35 10.27 -13.93 -3.39
N ALA A 36 8.95 -13.94 -3.59
CA ALA A 36 8.35 -13.77 -4.92
C ALA A 36 8.63 -12.40 -5.58
N GLY A 37 9.04 -11.39 -4.79
CA GLY A 37 9.35 -10.05 -5.28
C GLY A 37 8.33 -8.98 -4.90
N LYS A 38 7.38 -9.27 -3.99
CA LYS A 38 6.31 -8.35 -3.59
C LYS A 38 6.81 -6.96 -3.14
N SER A 39 7.70 -6.90 -2.15
CA SER A 39 8.27 -5.62 -1.69
C SER A 39 9.14 -4.95 -2.76
N THR A 40 9.70 -5.73 -3.71
CA THR A 40 10.42 -5.16 -4.86
C THR A 40 9.47 -4.46 -5.81
N VAL A 41 8.24 -4.97 -6.02
CA VAL A 41 7.19 -4.29 -6.78
C VAL A 41 6.90 -2.92 -6.19
N LEU A 42 6.69 -2.84 -4.86
CA LEU A 42 6.41 -1.58 -4.18
C LEU A 42 7.60 -0.61 -4.24
N LYS A 43 8.84 -1.11 -4.07
CA LYS A 43 10.05 -0.27 -4.17
C LYS A 43 10.23 0.30 -5.57
N VAL A 44 9.92 -0.47 -6.62
CA VAL A 44 9.96 0.03 -8.01
C VAL A 44 8.85 1.06 -8.23
N ALA A 45 7.62 0.77 -7.80
CA ALA A 45 6.49 1.68 -7.92
C ALA A 45 6.70 3.00 -7.18
N SER A 46 7.39 2.99 -6.03
CA SER A 46 7.67 4.19 -5.22
C SER A 46 8.98 4.92 -5.59
N GLY A 47 9.70 4.46 -6.62
CA GLY A 47 10.97 5.08 -7.03
C GLY A 47 12.16 4.78 -6.10
N MET A 48 12.00 3.88 -5.12
CA MET A 48 13.11 3.42 -4.26
C MET A 48 14.06 2.47 -4.97
N LEU A 49 13.61 1.86 -6.08
CA LEU A 49 14.41 1.01 -6.94
C LEU A 49 14.10 1.34 -8.40
N VAL A 50 15.12 1.77 -9.13
CA VAL A 50 14.98 2.07 -10.55
C VAL A 50 14.89 0.75 -11.34
N PRO A 51 13.87 0.55 -12.20
CA PRO A 51 13.78 -0.63 -13.04
C PRO A 51 14.87 -0.61 -14.11
N ARG A 52 15.34 -1.79 -14.54
CA ARG A 52 16.31 -1.93 -15.63
C ARG A 52 15.64 -1.78 -17.01
N SER A 53 14.36 -2.13 -17.11
CA SER A 53 13.50 -1.94 -18.27
C SER A 53 12.04 -1.90 -17.89
N GLY A 54 11.18 -1.53 -18.83
CA GLY A 54 9.75 -1.36 -18.64
C GLY A 54 9.38 0.10 -18.35
N ARG A 55 8.10 0.35 -18.08
CA ARG A 55 7.57 1.70 -17.83
C ARG A 55 6.66 1.74 -16.64
N ILE A 56 6.71 2.85 -15.90
CA ILE A 56 5.79 3.19 -14.81
C ILE A 56 4.98 4.40 -15.27
N LEU A 57 3.68 4.25 -15.35
CA LEU A 57 2.76 5.32 -15.74
C LEU A 57 1.82 5.66 -14.58
N VAL A 58 1.59 6.95 -14.35
CA VAL A 58 0.58 7.48 -13.44
C VAL A 58 -0.33 8.40 -14.24
N ASP A 59 -1.61 8.06 -14.37
CA ASP A 59 -2.57 8.77 -15.23
C ASP A 59 -2.08 8.99 -16.67
N GLY A 60 -1.34 8.01 -17.22
CA GLY A 60 -0.79 8.08 -18.58
C GLY A 60 0.56 8.79 -18.68
N GLU A 61 1.01 9.51 -17.67
CA GLU A 61 2.32 10.15 -17.64
C GLU A 61 3.43 9.16 -17.27
N ASP A 62 4.53 9.18 -18.01
CA ASP A 62 5.68 8.32 -17.76
C ASP A 62 6.54 8.91 -16.61
N VAL A 63 6.57 8.19 -15.50
CA VAL A 63 7.35 8.54 -14.30
C VAL A 63 8.52 7.57 -14.06
N THR A 64 8.88 6.80 -15.07
CA THR A 64 9.93 5.77 -14.97
C THR A 64 11.27 6.38 -14.55
N GLY A 65 11.91 5.78 -13.55
CA GLY A 65 13.22 6.23 -13.07
C GLY A 65 13.20 7.47 -12.17
N GLN A 66 12.03 8.03 -11.90
CA GLN A 66 11.90 9.11 -10.92
C GLN A 66 12.19 8.61 -9.50
N GLY A 67 12.79 9.47 -8.67
CA GLY A 67 13.05 9.17 -7.27
C GLY A 67 11.79 9.31 -6.40
N PRO A 68 11.83 8.85 -5.11
CA PRO A 68 10.65 8.81 -4.23
C PRO A 68 9.93 10.15 -4.07
N GLN A 69 10.65 11.27 -4.00
CA GLN A 69 10.05 12.60 -3.88
C GLN A 69 9.23 12.97 -5.12
N GLN A 70 9.74 12.64 -6.31
CA GLN A 70 9.05 12.91 -7.57
C GLN A 70 7.84 11.98 -7.74
N MET A 71 7.98 10.69 -7.34
CA MET A 71 6.86 9.75 -7.33
C MET A 71 5.73 10.24 -6.41
N LEU A 72 6.07 10.78 -5.22
CA LEU A 72 5.08 11.39 -4.33
C LEU A 72 4.39 12.58 -5.01
N ALA A 73 5.14 13.46 -5.67
CA ALA A 73 4.59 14.60 -6.42
C ALA A 73 3.70 14.18 -7.60
N SER A 74 3.95 13.00 -8.19
CA SER A 74 3.12 12.40 -9.23
C SER A 74 1.86 11.71 -8.70
N GLY A 75 1.66 11.69 -7.36
CA GLY A 75 0.48 11.12 -6.70
C GLY A 75 0.63 9.68 -6.20
N LEU A 76 1.87 9.17 -6.05
CA LEU A 76 2.14 7.85 -5.46
C LEU A 76 2.64 8.00 -4.02
N SER A 77 1.84 7.61 -3.04
CA SER A 77 2.25 7.55 -1.64
C SER A 77 2.56 6.11 -1.22
N HIS A 78 3.58 5.90 -0.38
CA HIS A 78 4.00 4.58 0.05
C HIS A 78 4.07 4.48 1.57
N VAL A 79 3.26 3.60 2.14
CA VAL A 79 3.32 3.19 3.54
C VAL A 79 4.17 1.92 3.62
N VAL A 80 5.38 2.07 4.10
CA VAL A 80 6.36 0.97 4.19
C VAL A 80 6.00 -0.02 5.29
N GLN A 81 6.54 -1.22 5.19
CA GLN A 81 6.42 -2.26 6.20
C GLN A 81 6.92 -1.80 7.58
N GLY A 82 6.29 -2.26 8.64
CA GLY A 82 6.62 -1.94 10.03
C GLY A 82 5.93 -0.67 10.53
N HIS A 83 6.53 -0.05 11.54
CA HIS A 83 6.01 1.18 12.15
C HIS A 83 6.90 2.36 11.78
N SER A 84 6.32 3.37 11.14
CA SER A 84 7.03 4.56 10.67
C SER A 84 6.60 5.86 11.38
N VAL A 85 5.85 5.75 12.49
CA VAL A 85 5.49 6.92 13.30
C VAL A 85 6.71 7.45 14.07
N PHE A 86 6.80 8.76 14.17
CA PHE A 86 7.76 9.43 15.05
C PHE A 86 7.19 9.39 16.47
N ARG A 87 7.70 8.49 17.30
CA ARG A 87 7.11 8.13 18.60
C ARG A 87 7.10 9.28 19.62
N GLU A 88 8.07 10.18 19.53
CA GLU A 88 8.23 11.34 20.42
C GLU A 88 7.42 12.56 19.96
N MET A 89 6.82 12.49 18.78
CA MET A 89 5.91 13.49 18.25
C MET A 89 4.47 13.13 18.57
N THR A 90 3.62 14.14 18.64
CA THR A 90 2.17 13.94 18.76
C THR A 90 1.59 13.30 17.49
N VAL A 91 0.37 12.77 17.60
CA VAL A 91 -0.39 12.28 16.45
C VAL A 91 -0.54 13.38 15.40
N GLY A 92 -0.92 14.58 15.82
CA GLY A 92 -1.09 15.73 14.95
C GLY A 92 0.19 16.12 14.20
N GLU A 93 1.31 16.19 14.88
CA GLU A 93 2.62 16.46 14.25
C GLU A 93 2.99 15.38 13.25
N ASN A 94 2.78 14.09 13.57
CA ASN A 94 3.01 12.99 12.65
C ASN A 94 2.18 13.13 11.36
N VAL A 95 0.89 13.48 11.49
CA VAL A 95 0.01 13.64 10.33
C VAL A 95 0.43 14.84 9.48
N GLN A 96 0.72 15.98 10.13
CA GLN A 96 1.14 17.21 9.44
C GLN A 96 2.44 17.05 8.65
N LEU A 97 3.36 16.18 9.09
CA LEU A 97 4.55 15.83 8.33
C LEU A 97 4.23 15.27 6.93
N GLY A 98 3.05 14.68 6.73
CA GLY A 98 2.63 14.19 5.43
C GLY A 98 2.52 15.28 4.37
N ALA A 99 2.23 16.52 4.79
CA ALA A 99 2.13 17.68 3.90
C ALA A 99 3.36 18.60 3.95
N PHE A 100 4.49 18.14 4.49
CA PHE A 100 5.66 19.00 4.74
C PHE A 100 6.22 19.66 3.45
N THR A 101 5.99 19.07 2.28
CA THR A 101 6.40 19.62 0.98
C THR A 101 5.37 20.56 0.36
N VAL A 102 4.14 20.63 0.92
CA VAL A 102 3.03 21.42 0.39
C VAL A 102 3.08 22.82 0.96
N ARG A 103 3.11 23.84 0.08
CA ARG A 103 3.17 25.26 0.49
C ARG A 103 1.79 25.91 0.64
N ASP A 104 0.78 25.34 -0.01
CA ASP A 104 -0.60 25.85 0.06
C ASP A 104 -1.25 25.48 1.39
N GLN A 105 -1.29 26.45 2.31
CA GLN A 105 -1.87 26.27 3.64
C GLN A 105 -3.38 25.98 3.60
N LYS A 106 -4.10 26.51 2.61
CA LYS A 106 -5.54 26.24 2.44
C LYS A 106 -5.74 24.77 2.12
N PHE A 107 -5.00 24.26 1.14
CA PHE A 107 -5.00 22.83 0.78
C PHE A 107 -4.66 21.96 2.00
N VAL A 108 -3.58 22.29 2.75
CA VAL A 108 -3.18 21.53 3.94
C VAL A 108 -4.31 21.48 4.97
N ASN A 109 -4.99 22.60 5.24
CA ASN A 109 -6.10 22.65 6.21
C ASN A 109 -7.30 21.81 5.74
N GLU A 110 -7.66 21.86 4.46
CA GLU A 110 -8.71 21.03 3.86
C GLU A 110 -8.36 19.54 3.99
N ARG A 111 -7.12 19.17 3.72
CA ARG A 111 -6.65 17.78 3.87
C ARG A 111 -6.65 17.31 5.33
N LEU A 112 -6.29 18.18 6.28
CA LEU A 112 -6.35 17.86 7.71
C LEU A 112 -7.77 17.53 8.16
N GLU A 113 -8.76 18.34 7.79
CA GLU A 113 -10.15 18.08 8.14
C GLU A 113 -10.67 16.79 7.47
N TYR A 114 -10.34 16.58 6.19
CA TYR A 114 -10.65 15.32 5.49
C TYR A 114 -10.07 14.11 6.21
N VAL A 115 -8.78 14.13 6.54
CA VAL A 115 -8.09 13.02 7.19
C VAL A 115 -8.65 12.74 8.59
N LYS A 116 -8.97 13.78 9.37
CA LYS A 116 -9.64 13.64 10.68
C LYS A 116 -11.02 13.00 10.55
N SER A 117 -11.78 13.35 9.51
CA SER A 117 -13.09 12.74 9.25
C SER A 117 -12.99 11.26 8.88
N LEU A 118 -11.96 10.90 8.12
CA LEU A 118 -11.72 9.51 7.69
C LEU A 118 -11.18 8.63 8.83
N PHE A 119 -10.36 9.23 9.72
CA PHE A 119 -9.73 8.55 10.86
C PHE A 119 -10.14 9.22 12.18
N PRO A 120 -11.31 8.90 12.76
CA PRO A 120 -11.76 9.50 14.03
C PRO A 120 -10.74 9.35 15.17
N LEU A 121 -10.04 8.21 15.25
CA LEU A 121 -8.97 7.99 16.22
C LEU A 121 -7.90 9.10 16.16
N VAL A 122 -7.54 9.53 14.96
CA VAL A 122 -6.52 10.59 14.75
C VAL A 122 -7.02 11.91 15.32
N ALA A 123 -8.29 12.24 15.10
CA ALA A 123 -8.92 13.43 15.67
C ALA A 123 -8.96 13.36 17.22
N ASP A 124 -9.42 12.24 17.77
CA ASP A 124 -9.58 12.02 19.22
C ASP A 124 -8.23 12.02 19.98
N ARG A 125 -7.15 11.60 19.33
CA ARG A 125 -5.82 11.47 19.93
C ARG A 125 -4.81 12.50 19.43
N TRP A 126 -5.28 13.59 18.85
CA TRP A 126 -4.47 14.59 18.14
C TRP A 126 -3.25 15.08 18.92
N THR A 127 -3.40 15.34 20.22
CA THR A 127 -2.33 15.84 21.11
C THR A 127 -1.58 14.73 21.85
N ALA A 128 -1.99 13.47 21.71
CA ALA A 128 -1.30 12.35 22.35
C ALA A 128 0.02 12.04 21.62
N LEU A 129 1.03 11.57 22.36
CA LEU A 129 2.27 11.07 21.75
C LEU A 129 1.98 9.81 20.95
N ALA A 130 2.50 9.76 19.73
CA ALA A 130 2.30 8.61 18.84
C ALA A 130 2.90 7.31 19.41
N GLY A 131 3.95 7.42 20.23
CA GLY A 131 4.56 6.30 20.93
C GLY A 131 3.68 5.63 21.98
N ALA A 132 2.63 6.33 22.49
CA ALA A 132 1.67 5.78 23.44
C ALA A 132 0.51 4.99 22.79
N LEU A 133 0.43 5.00 21.47
CA LEU A 133 -0.60 4.29 20.72
C LEU A 133 -0.24 2.81 20.53
N SER A 134 -1.28 1.95 20.42
CA SER A 134 -1.10 0.56 19.98
C SER A 134 -0.61 0.49 18.52
N GLY A 135 -0.05 -0.65 18.10
CA GLY A 135 0.43 -0.83 16.73
C GLY A 135 -0.62 -0.53 15.66
N GLY A 136 -1.86 -1.03 15.82
CA GLY A 136 -2.95 -0.73 14.90
C GLY A 136 -3.37 0.74 14.90
N GLN A 137 -3.27 1.43 16.04
CA GLN A 137 -3.52 2.87 16.12
C GLN A 137 -2.39 3.67 15.44
N GLN A 138 -1.14 3.26 15.62
CA GLN A 138 0.01 3.85 14.91
C GLN A 138 -0.14 3.70 13.40
N LYS A 139 -0.61 2.53 12.92
CA LYS A 139 -0.86 2.30 11.49
C LYS A 139 -1.93 3.24 10.92
N GLN A 140 -2.99 3.57 11.68
CA GLN A 140 -3.96 4.58 11.26
C GLN A 140 -3.33 5.98 11.14
N VAL A 141 -2.39 6.34 12.03
CA VAL A 141 -1.63 7.60 11.91
C VAL A 141 -0.76 7.61 10.65
N GLU A 142 -0.13 6.49 10.30
CA GLU A 142 0.64 6.35 9.07
C GLU A 142 -0.24 6.51 7.81
N PHE A 143 -1.43 5.93 7.80
CA PHE A 143 -2.40 6.11 6.71
C PHE A 143 -2.86 7.56 6.62
N ALA A 144 -3.21 8.16 7.75
CA ALA A 144 -3.59 9.57 7.83
C ALA A 144 -2.49 10.48 7.26
N ARG A 145 -1.24 10.26 7.67
CA ARG A 145 -0.07 10.98 7.14
C ARG A 145 0.09 10.81 5.63
N SER A 146 -0.10 9.59 5.11
CA SER A 146 0.08 9.29 3.69
C SER A 146 -0.98 9.94 2.79
N LEU A 147 -2.16 10.28 3.35
CA LEU A 147 -3.26 10.94 2.64
C LEU A 147 -3.16 12.46 2.61
N MET A 148 -2.23 13.07 3.34
CA MET A 148 -2.10 14.54 3.42
C MET A 148 -1.74 15.20 2.09
N VAL A 149 -1.13 14.47 1.16
CA VAL A 149 -0.74 14.97 -0.18
C VAL A 149 -1.78 14.67 -1.27
N ASP A 150 -2.96 14.17 -0.88
CA ASP A 150 -4.02 13.74 -1.82
C ASP A 150 -3.53 12.76 -2.89
N PRO A 151 -2.99 11.61 -2.49
CA PRO A 151 -2.39 10.69 -3.44
C PRO A 151 -3.46 10.04 -4.34
N LYS A 152 -3.12 9.84 -5.63
CA LYS A 152 -3.92 9.07 -6.58
C LYS A 152 -3.89 7.58 -6.24
N VAL A 153 -2.72 7.10 -5.81
CA VAL A 153 -2.47 5.70 -5.44
C VAL A 153 -1.70 5.63 -4.13
N ILE A 154 -2.18 4.79 -3.22
CA ILE A 154 -1.44 4.40 -2.01
C ILE A 154 -0.89 2.98 -2.19
N LEU A 155 0.40 2.83 -1.91
CA LEU A 155 1.10 1.55 -1.85
C LEU A 155 1.21 1.13 -0.39
N LEU A 156 0.74 -0.07 -0.04
CA LEU A 156 0.74 -0.60 1.32
C LEU A 156 1.56 -1.90 1.38
N ASP A 157 2.63 -1.89 2.18
CA ASP A 157 3.51 -3.05 2.37
C ASP A 157 3.20 -3.73 3.71
N GLU A 158 2.50 -4.87 3.66
CA GLU A 158 2.09 -5.71 4.78
C GLU A 158 1.48 -4.90 5.96
N PRO A 159 0.40 -4.12 5.71
CA PRO A 159 -0.15 -3.21 6.71
C PRO A 159 -0.71 -3.91 7.96
N SER A 160 -1.06 -5.19 7.88
CA SER A 160 -1.58 -5.97 9.00
C SER A 160 -0.51 -6.71 9.82
N MET A 161 0.76 -6.66 9.39
CA MET A 161 1.82 -7.44 10.04
C MET A 161 2.00 -7.08 11.52
N GLY A 162 2.02 -8.11 12.37
CA GLY A 162 2.23 -7.96 13.81
C GLY A 162 1.03 -7.40 14.59
N LEU A 163 -0.12 -7.23 13.96
CA LEU A 163 -1.35 -6.79 14.61
C LEU A 163 -2.20 -7.97 15.09
N ASP A 164 -2.94 -7.74 16.16
CA ASP A 164 -3.97 -8.67 16.60
C ASP A 164 -5.16 -8.71 15.61
N PRO A 165 -6.02 -9.75 15.66
CA PRO A 165 -7.12 -9.89 14.70
C PRO A 165 -8.11 -8.72 14.68
N LYS A 166 -8.35 -8.07 15.83
CA LYS A 166 -9.26 -6.91 15.93
C LYS A 166 -8.65 -5.69 15.26
N ALA A 167 -7.39 -5.40 15.56
CA ALA A 167 -6.66 -4.30 14.94
C ALA A 167 -6.52 -4.52 13.42
N THR A 168 -6.25 -5.76 12.98
CA THR A 168 -6.22 -6.14 11.56
C THR A 168 -7.55 -5.82 10.87
N GLY A 169 -8.69 -6.15 11.48
CA GLY A 169 -10.01 -5.79 10.94
C GLY A 169 -10.16 -4.29 10.74
N VAL A 170 -9.81 -3.50 11.75
CA VAL A 170 -9.87 -2.03 11.67
C VAL A 170 -8.99 -1.49 10.51
N ILE A 171 -7.79 -2.04 10.32
CA ILE A 171 -6.89 -1.61 9.24
C ILE A 171 -7.49 -1.92 7.86
N PHE A 172 -8.06 -3.10 7.67
CA PHE A 172 -8.72 -3.44 6.41
C PHE A 172 -9.96 -2.57 6.15
N ASP A 173 -10.76 -2.28 7.17
CA ASP A 173 -11.89 -1.33 7.05
C ASP A 173 -11.41 0.07 6.63
N GLN A 174 -10.27 0.54 7.14
CA GLN A 174 -9.69 1.82 6.74
C GLN A 174 -9.22 1.80 5.27
N ILE A 175 -8.64 0.69 4.80
CA ILE A 175 -8.26 0.53 3.38
C ILE A 175 -9.49 0.62 2.48
N VAL A 176 -10.60 -0.02 2.86
CA VAL A 176 -11.87 0.07 2.13
C VAL A 176 -12.39 1.51 2.11
N ARG A 177 -12.38 2.21 3.25
CA ARG A 177 -12.79 3.63 3.33
C ARG A 177 -11.93 4.54 2.44
N MET A 178 -10.62 4.33 2.36
CA MET A 178 -9.74 5.09 1.48
C MET A 178 -10.12 4.89 0.00
N ARG A 179 -10.40 3.63 -0.41
CA ARG A 179 -10.89 3.33 -1.76
C ARG A 179 -12.23 4.00 -2.02
N ASP A 180 -13.19 3.90 -1.10
CA ASP A 180 -14.53 4.47 -1.25
C ASP A 180 -14.50 6.01 -1.32
N ALA A 181 -13.47 6.61 -0.71
CA ALA A 181 -13.17 8.04 -0.83
C ALA A 181 -12.41 8.42 -2.11
N GLY A 182 -12.17 7.46 -3.03
CA GLY A 182 -11.61 7.72 -4.36
C GLY A 182 -10.13 7.34 -4.53
N THR A 183 -9.40 7.00 -3.46
CA THR A 183 -7.98 6.65 -3.55
C THR A 183 -7.82 5.22 -4.07
N ALA A 184 -7.00 5.03 -5.11
CA ALA A 184 -6.62 3.70 -5.55
C ALA A 184 -5.60 3.08 -4.57
N VAL A 185 -5.66 1.77 -4.34
CA VAL A 185 -4.79 1.09 -3.38
C VAL A 185 -4.12 -0.12 -4.01
N LEU A 186 -2.80 -0.20 -3.91
CA LEU A 186 -2.05 -1.44 -4.12
C LEU A 186 -1.59 -1.96 -2.77
N VAL A 187 -2.18 -3.06 -2.32
CA VAL A 187 -1.80 -3.71 -1.07
C VAL A 187 -1.03 -4.99 -1.33
N VAL A 188 0.10 -5.12 -0.67
CA VAL A 188 0.87 -6.37 -0.55
C VAL A 188 0.60 -6.93 0.83
N GLU A 189 0.19 -8.18 0.92
CA GLU A 189 -0.12 -8.83 2.20
C GLU A 189 0.37 -10.28 2.23
N GLN A 190 0.75 -10.70 3.44
CA GLN A 190 1.04 -12.10 3.72
C GLN A 190 -0.24 -12.88 4.02
N ASN A 191 -1.20 -12.26 4.71
CA ASN A 191 -2.53 -12.82 4.93
C ASN A 191 -3.39 -12.65 3.66
N ALA A 192 -3.06 -13.45 2.64
CA ALA A 192 -3.62 -13.34 1.31
C ALA A 192 -5.16 -13.43 1.30
N ARG A 193 -5.74 -14.32 2.12
CA ARG A 193 -7.19 -14.50 2.19
C ARG A 193 -7.89 -13.23 2.64
N ARG A 194 -7.45 -12.65 3.77
CA ARG A 194 -8.02 -11.41 4.31
C ARG A 194 -7.87 -10.23 3.36
N ALA A 195 -6.73 -10.12 2.69
CA ALA A 195 -6.48 -9.04 1.75
C ALA A 195 -7.35 -9.17 0.49
N LEU A 196 -7.55 -10.39 -0.01
CA LEU A 196 -8.45 -10.65 -1.15
C LEU A 196 -9.93 -10.43 -0.80
N GLU A 197 -10.34 -10.63 0.47
CA GLU A 197 -11.72 -10.37 0.92
C GLU A 197 -12.14 -8.90 0.73
N ILE A 198 -11.19 -7.94 0.78
CA ILE A 198 -11.45 -6.51 0.60
C ILE A 198 -11.08 -6.00 -0.80
N ALA A 199 -10.35 -6.79 -1.58
CA ALA A 199 -9.83 -6.37 -2.87
C ALA A 199 -10.86 -6.49 -3.99
N ASP A 200 -10.75 -5.61 -4.99
CA ASP A 200 -11.48 -5.72 -6.25
C ASP A 200 -10.75 -6.68 -7.20
N ILE A 201 -9.42 -6.60 -7.23
CA ILE A 201 -8.56 -7.38 -8.13
C ILE A 201 -7.46 -8.06 -7.31
N GLY A 202 -7.27 -9.35 -7.56
CA GLY A 202 -6.16 -10.11 -7.01
C GLY A 202 -5.10 -10.39 -8.06
N LEU A 203 -3.83 -10.32 -7.65
CA LEU A 203 -2.66 -10.68 -8.44
C LEU A 203 -1.84 -11.70 -7.66
N VAL A 204 -1.54 -12.85 -8.27
CA VAL A 204 -0.65 -13.85 -7.68
C VAL A 204 0.74 -13.70 -8.29
N LEU A 205 1.70 -13.29 -7.47
CA LEU A 205 3.10 -13.13 -7.85
C LEU A 205 3.91 -14.37 -7.47
N ASP A 206 4.64 -14.90 -8.43
CA ASP A 206 5.64 -15.94 -8.17
C ASP A 206 6.88 -15.72 -9.05
N LEU A 207 8.07 -15.91 -8.48
CA LEU A 207 9.38 -15.78 -9.15
C LEU A 207 9.50 -14.48 -9.99
N GLY A 208 8.93 -13.38 -9.51
CA GLY A 208 9.00 -12.07 -10.14
C GLY A 208 8.05 -11.85 -11.33
N ARG A 209 7.06 -12.70 -11.51
CA ARG A 209 6.03 -12.61 -12.55
C ARG A 209 4.63 -12.70 -11.96
N VAL A 210 3.66 -12.01 -12.55
CA VAL A 210 2.25 -12.24 -12.26
C VAL A 210 1.81 -13.50 -12.99
N HIS A 211 1.46 -14.54 -12.25
CA HIS A 211 0.99 -15.80 -12.80
C HIS A 211 -0.53 -15.83 -13.01
N ILE A 212 -1.26 -15.20 -12.08
CA ILE A 212 -2.71 -15.16 -12.09
C ILE A 212 -3.14 -13.73 -11.79
N SER A 213 -4.15 -13.26 -12.52
CA SER A 213 -4.77 -11.96 -12.33
C SER A 213 -6.26 -12.08 -12.62
N GLY A 214 -7.09 -11.51 -11.75
CA GLY A 214 -8.55 -11.55 -11.96
C GLY A 214 -9.31 -10.89 -10.80
N PRO A 215 -10.64 -10.92 -10.87
CA PRO A 215 -11.49 -10.50 -9.76
C PRO A 215 -11.11 -11.24 -8.47
N ALA A 216 -10.94 -10.51 -7.38
CA ALA A 216 -10.49 -11.11 -6.12
C ALA A 216 -11.44 -12.20 -5.60
N ALA A 217 -12.75 -12.03 -5.84
CA ALA A 217 -13.76 -13.02 -5.46
C ALA A 217 -13.57 -14.37 -6.19
N GLU A 218 -13.14 -14.35 -7.46
CA GLU A 218 -12.85 -15.57 -8.23
C GLU A 218 -11.60 -16.28 -7.70
N LEU A 219 -10.57 -15.51 -7.35
CA LEU A 219 -9.35 -16.05 -6.77
C LEU A 219 -9.60 -16.69 -5.38
N LEU A 220 -10.48 -16.10 -4.58
CA LEU A 220 -10.89 -16.65 -3.28
C LEU A 220 -11.67 -17.96 -3.41
N ALA A 221 -12.45 -18.10 -4.48
CA ALA A 221 -13.27 -19.29 -4.75
C ALA A 221 -12.47 -20.45 -5.37
N ASP A 222 -11.26 -20.22 -5.88
CA ASP A 222 -10.43 -21.25 -6.50
C ASP A 222 -9.75 -22.15 -5.44
N PRO A 223 -10.11 -23.44 -5.33
CA PRO A 223 -9.52 -24.35 -4.34
C PRO A 223 -8.00 -24.52 -4.50
N LYS A 224 -7.48 -24.48 -5.73
CA LYS A 224 -6.05 -24.66 -6.00
C LYS A 224 -5.25 -23.47 -5.50
N LEU A 225 -5.79 -22.25 -5.63
CA LEU A 225 -5.16 -21.05 -5.06
C LEU A 225 -5.26 -21.06 -3.54
N GLY A 226 -6.35 -21.58 -2.98
CA GLY A 226 -6.53 -21.80 -1.56
C GLY A 226 -5.40 -22.63 -0.95
N GLU A 227 -5.07 -23.75 -1.56
CA GLU A 227 -4.01 -24.66 -1.09
C GLU A 227 -2.59 -24.07 -1.26
N LEU A 228 -2.30 -23.48 -2.44
CA LEU A 228 -0.95 -23.07 -2.79
C LEU A 228 -0.54 -21.72 -2.18
N TYR A 229 -1.47 -20.76 -2.06
CA TYR A 229 -1.13 -19.36 -1.75
C TYR A 229 -1.92 -18.75 -0.60
N LEU A 230 -3.07 -19.34 -0.19
CA LEU A 230 -3.94 -18.77 0.82
C LEU A 230 -3.86 -19.48 2.18
N GLY A 231 -2.93 -20.44 2.34
CA GLY A 231 -2.71 -21.17 3.60
C GLY A 231 -3.83 -22.16 3.94
N GLY A 232 -4.61 -22.60 2.95
CA GLY A 232 -5.61 -23.64 3.12
C GLY A 232 -4.95 -24.97 3.44
N ARG A 233 -5.33 -25.60 4.56
CA ARG A 233 -5.11 -27.05 4.74
C ARG A 233 -5.96 -27.77 3.72
N PRO A 234 -5.45 -28.83 3.06
CA PRO A 234 -6.31 -29.68 2.26
C PRO A 234 -7.48 -30.13 3.12
N ALA A 235 -8.69 -30.01 2.58
CA ALA A 235 -9.87 -30.60 3.19
C ALA A 235 -9.61 -32.11 3.27
N ALA A 236 -9.61 -32.65 4.52
CA ALA A 236 -9.47 -34.05 4.79
C ALA A 236 -10.70 -34.83 4.29
#